data_dae7678f23494ec0744bcf3547f67b05
#
_entry.id   dae7678f23494ec0744bcf3547f67b05
#
_cell.length_a   1.000
_cell.length_b   1.000
_cell.length_c   1.000
_cell.angle_alpha   90.00
_cell.angle_beta   90.00
_cell.angle_gamma   90.00
#
_symmetry.space_group_name_H-M   'P 1'
#
loop_
_entity.id
_entity.type
_entity.pdbx_description
1 polymer ?
#
loop_
_entity_poly.entity_id
_entity_poly.type
_entity_poly.pdbx_seq_one_letter_code
_entity_poly.pdbx_strand_id
1 'polypeptide(L)'
;MMMQWKTVRQSVIAALAVTCSFMAGAAPPPVAAPAPAPVSYGVEEDVFHPVRAEHGMVASVDAAATQVGVDVLKQGGNAVDAAVAVGFALAVTHPQAGNLGGGGFMMLRTKDGNVTAIDFREMAPEKATRDMFLDAQGNADSKKSLTSHLASGTPGSVAGFTLALQKYGTMPLDKVIQPAITLARDGFTVNDALAIDLKTYGVETLPNHPTSKAIFWKQDGKPYQKGDKLVQANLAKSLELIAKDGPDAFYKGPIADQIADEMAKNGGLITKADLANYKAVERTPVSGDYRGYQVYSMPPPSSGGIHIVQILNILENFDLHTYGFGSADAMQIMAEAEKYAYADRSEYLGDPDFVKVPWQALTSKAYAKSLAQQIDVNKARPSKEIKPGNLAPYESNQTTHFSVVDKDGNAVAVTYTLNTTFGSGIVAGDTGILMNNQMDDFSAKPGTPNVYGLVGGDANAVGPKKRPLSSMSPTIVVKDGKTWLVTGSPGGSRIITTVLQMVVNTIDYGMNVAEATNAPRFHHQWLPDELRVEKGFSPDTLKLLREKGQNVAVKEAMGSTQSIMIGPDGALYGASDPRSVDDLTAGY
;
A
#
# COMPACT_ATOMS: atom_id res chain seq x y z
N MET A 1 -73.97 -24.28 47.16
CA MET A 1 -74.79 -23.21 46.53
C MET A 1 -74.36 -23.16 45.07
N MET A 2 -75.11 -23.86 44.23
CA MET A 2 -75.96 -23.36 43.12
C MET A 2 -75.15 -22.58 42.08
N MET A 3 -75.15 -22.80 40.82
CA MET A 3 -75.95 -23.54 39.84
C MET A 3 -75.23 -23.47 38.52
N GLN A 4 -74.95 -24.58 37.81
CA GLN A 4 -75.57 -25.06 36.53
C GLN A 4 -75.89 -23.94 35.50
N TRP A 5 -75.43 -24.15 34.26
CA TRP A 5 -76.15 -24.73 33.11
C TRP A 5 -75.20 -24.80 31.88
N LYS A 6 -74.92 -25.92 31.27
CA LYS A 6 -75.35 -26.78 30.14
C LYS A 6 -75.98 -26.05 28.95
N THR A 7 -75.41 -26.28 27.73
CA THR A 7 -75.97 -26.92 26.55
C THR A 7 -75.03 -26.81 25.34
N VAL A 8 -74.46 -27.77 24.73
CA VAL A 8 -74.84 -28.79 23.70
C VAL A 8 -75.38 -28.21 22.39
N ARG A 9 -74.71 -28.46 21.27
CA ARG A 9 -75.12 -29.04 19.97
C ARG A 9 -73.98 -28.91 18.93
N GLN A 10 -73.45 -30.04 18.49
CA GLN A 10 -73.69 -30.89 17.29
C GLN A 10 -73.15 -30.29 15.96
N SER A 11 -72.12 -30.94 15.50
CA SER A 11 -71.76 -31.57 14.21
C SER A 11 -72.40 -31.05 12.93
N VAL A 12 -71.53 -30.67 11.95
CA VAL A 12 -71.67 -31.05 10.54
C VAL A 12 -70.27 -31.25 9.97
N ILE A 13 -69.95 -32.43 9.49
CA ILE A 13 -68.79 -32.79 8.70
C ILE A 13 -69.11 -32.46 7.24
N ALA A 14 -68.30 -31.56 6.63
CA ALA A 14 -68.26 -31.42 5.20
C ALA A 14 -66.81 -31.59 4.74
N ALA A 15 -66.53 -32.71 4.09
CA ALA A 15 -65.28 -33.00 3.43
C ALA A 15 -65.18 -32.16 2.16
N LEU A 16 -64.26 -31.19 2.12
CA LEU A 16 -63.78 -30.56 0.88
C LEU A 16 -62.36 -31.00 0.64
N ALA A 17 -62.17 -31.77 -0.44
CA ALA A 17 -60.86 -32.05 -0.99
C ALA A 17 -60.32 -30.79 -1.62
N VAL A 18 -59.28 -30.19 -0.99
CA VAL A 18 -58.50 -29.09 -1.58
C VAL A 18 -57.26 -29.69 -2.21
N THR A 19 -57.23 -29.69 -3.54
CA THR A 19 -56.04 -29.95 -4.34
C THR A 19 -55.01 -28.84 -4.04
N CYS A 20 -53.91 -29.17 -3.32
CA CYS A 20 -52.73 -28.31 -3.17
C CYS A 20 -51.98 -28.27 -4.49
N SER A 21 -52.21 -27.24 -5.29
CA SER A 21 -51.26 -26.81 -6.32
C SER A 21 -50.06 -26.18 -5.63
N PHE A 22 -48.92 -26.88 -5.66
CA PHE A 22 -47.63 -26.26 -5.29
C PHE A 22 -47.30 -25.16 -6.31
N MET A 23 -47.65 -23.92 -6.01
CA MET A 23 -46.98 -22.78 -6.62
C MET A 23 -45.61 -22.70 -5.98
N ALA A 24 -44.57 -22.93 -6.77
CA ALA A 24 -43.20 -22.57 -6.41
C ALA A 24 -43.18 -21.06 -6.21
N GLY A 25 -43.25 -20.61 -4.96
CA GLY A 25 -43.07 -19.22 -4.61
C GLY A 25 -41.64 -18.82 -4.96
N ALA A 26 -41.50 -17.84 -5.86
CA ALA A 26 -40.23 -17.18 -6.05
C ALA A 26 -39.74 -16.68 -4.68
N ALA A 27 -38.46 -16.97 -4.36
CA ALA A 27 -37.85 -16.42 -3.17
C ALA A 27 -37.99 -14.88 -3.19
N PRO A 28 -38.32 -14.25 -2.07
CA PRO A 28 -38.38 -12.80 -2.03
C PRO A 28 -37.03 -12.22 -2.51
N PRO A 29 -37.03 -11.11 -3.25
CA PRO A 29 -35.79 -10.48 -3.67
C PRO A 29 -34.95 -10.21 -2.42
N PRO A 30 -33.61 -10.34 -2.52
CA PRO A 30 -32.74 -10.03 -1.40
C PRO A 30 -33.06 -8.61 -0.92
N VAL A 31 -33.38 -8.49 0.37
CA VAL A 31 -33.56 -7.19 1.02
C VAL A 31 -32.25 -6.45 0.83
N ALA A 32 -32.27 -5.30 0.18
CA ALA A 32 -31.09 -4.45 0.08
C ALA A 32 -30.57 -4.22 1.51
N ALA A 33 -29.28 -4.49 1.72
CA ALA A 33 -28.65 -4.22 3.01
C ALA A 33 -28.94 -2.76 3.41
N PRO A 34 -29.30 -2.48 4.66
CA PRO A 34 -29.48 -1.11 5.11
C PRO A 34 -28.23 -0.31 4.77
N ALA A 35 -28.41 0.92 4.31
CA ALA A 35 -27.30 1.81 4.08
C ALA A 35 -26.46 1.90 5.36
N PRO A 36 -25.12 1.81 5.29
CA PRO A 36 -24.28 1.95 6.46
C PRO A 36 -24.60 3.26 7.18
N ALA A 37 -24.51 3.24 8.52
CA ALA A 37 -24.70 4.44 9.31
C ALA A 37 -23.77 5.56 8.80
N PRO A 38 -24.21 6.82 8.80
CA PRO A 38 -23.35 7.92 8.37
C PRO A 38 -22.08 7.91 9.25
N VAL A 39 -20.91 8.09 8.61
CA VAL A 39 -19.65 8.21 9.32
C VAL A 39 -19.75 9.34 10.33
N SER A 40 -19.53 9.05 11.60
CA SER A 40 -19.50 10.07 12.66
C SER A 40 -18.15 10.80 12.60
N TYR A 41 -18.21 12.12 12.66
CA TYR A 41 -17.04 12.99 12.88
C TYR A 41 -17.20 13.74 14.21
N GLY A 42 -18.20 13.36 14.98
CA GLY A 42 -18.52 13.96 16.26
C GLY A 42 -17.55 13.51 17.36
N VAL A 43 -17.48 14.28 18.39
CA VAL A 43 -16.63 14.05 19.55
C VAL A 43 -17.36 13.33 20.69
N GLU A 44 -18.66 13.10 20.56
CA GLU A 44 -19.49 12.62 21.68
C GLU A 44 -19.64 11.10 21.73
N GLU A 45 -19.55 10.42 20.57
CA GLU A 45 -19.79 8.98 20.47
C GLU A 45 -18.52 8.18 20.09
N ASP A 46 -17.54 8.82 19.46
CA ASP A 46 -16.33 8.15 18.96
C ASP A 46 -15.21 8.15 20.03
N VAL A 47 -14.50 7.02 20.14
CA VAL A 47 -13.33 6.88 21.03
C VAL A 47 -12.07 7.50 20.40
N PHE A 48 -11.97 7.44 19.09
CA PHE A 48 -10.82 7.96 18.34
C PHE A 48 -11.24 9.15 17.50
N HIS A 49 -10.55 10.27 17.71
CA HIS A 49 -10.86 11.53 17.03
C HIS A 49 -9.83 11.85 15.96
N PRO A 50 -10.25 12.08 14.71
CA PRO A 50 -9.34 12.51 13.66
C PRO A 50 -8.90 13.97 13.86
N VAL A 51 -7.72 14.29 13.31
CA VAL A 51 -7.29 15.69 13.17
C VAL A 51 -8.19 16.36 12.12
N ARG A 52 -8.73 17.54 12.44
CA ARG A 52 -9.61 18.32 11.55
C ARG A 52 -8.88 19.53 10.97
N ALA A 53 -9.05 19.80 9.68
CA ALA A 53 -8.58 21.00 9.00
C ALA A 53 -9.59 21.47 7.94
N GLU A 54 -9.49 22.75 7.51
CA GLU A 54 -10.46 23.36 6.58
C GLU A 54 -9.88 23.63 5.18
N HIS A 55 -8.56 23.82 5.05
CA HIS A 55 -7.96 24.29 3.81
C HIS A 55 -6.98 23.33 3.16
N GLY A 56 -6.33 22.49 3.94
CA GLY A 56 -5.39 21.52 3.40
C GLY A 56 -4.85 20.60 4.49
N MET A 57 -4.49 19.38 4.11
CA MET A 57 -4.02 18.37 5.06
C MET A 57 -2.95 17.47 4.44
N VAL A 58 -2.00 17.09 5.26
CA VAL A 58 -0.95 16.13 4.95
C VAL A 58 -0.89 15.09 6.06
N ALA A 59 -0.83 13.82 5.69
CA ALA A 59 -0.57 12.71 6.59
C ALA A 59 0.64 11.94 6.10
N SER A 60 1.69 11.81 6.90
CA SER A 60 2.90 11.05 6.54
C SER A 60 3.56 10.39 7.74
N VAL A 61 4.50 9.50 7.47
CA VAL A 61 5.25 8.72 8.47
C VAL A 61 6.32 9.53 9.23
N ASP A 62 6.49 10.82 8.93
CA ASP A 62 7.51 11.67 9.54
C ASP A 62 7.00 13.10 9.74
N ALA A 63 7.10 13.59 10.97
CA ALA A 63 6.56 14.89 11.36
C ALA A 63 7.22 16.07 10.61
N ALA A 64 8.54 16.00 10.36
CA ALA A 64 9.23 17.07 9.64
C ALA A 64 8.80 17.13 8.17
N ALA A 65 8.64 15.97 7.51
CA ALA A 65 8.15 15.90 6.14
C ALA A 65 6.68 16.33 6.03
N THR A 66 5.83 15.95 7.00
CA THR A 66 4.43 16.44 7.08
C THR A 66 4.39 17.95 7.15
N GLN A 67 5.22 18.57 8.03
CA GLN A 67 5.25 20.01 8.17
C GLN A 67 5.69 20.71 6.87
N VAL A 68 6.69 20.15 6.16
CA VAL A 68 7.09 20.65 4.82
C VAL A 68 5.90 20.69 3.87
N GLY A 69 5.10 19.62 3.80
CA GLY A 69 3.91 19.59 2.94
C GLY A 69 2.87 20.63 3.33
N VAL A 70 2.57 20.77 4.63
CA VAL A 70 1.64 21.80 5.15
C VAL A 70 2.13 23.21 4.82
N ASP A 71 3.42 23.48 4.95
CA ASP A 71 4.00 24.79 4.65
C ASP A 71 3.92 25.13 3.16
N VAL A 72 4.10 24.13 2.27
CA VAL A 72 3.91 24.30 0.82
C VAL A 72 2.46 24.62 0.51
N LEU A 73 1.48 23.92 1.11
CA LEU A 73 0.05 24.22 0.94
C LEU A 73 -0.28 25.65 1.42
N LYS A 74 0.23 26.07 2.58
CA LYS A 74 0.05 27.43 3.11
C LYS A 74 0.66 28.53 2.24
N GLN A 75 1.72 28.21 1.50
CA GLN A 75 2.35 29.12 0.54
C GLN A 75 1.60 29.20 -0.79
N GLY A 76 0.48 28.47 -0.93
CA GLY A 76 -0.36 28.49 -2.12
C GLY A 76 -0.05 27.38 -3.14
N GLY A 77 0.85 26.45 -2.81
CA GLY A 77 1.06 25.22 -3.59
C GLY A 77 -0.18 24.33 -3.54
N ASN A 78 -0.39 23.54 -4.58
CA ASN A 78 -1.46 22.55 -4.62
C ASN A 78 -1.03 21.20 -3.99
N ALA A 79 -1.93 20.22 -3.97
CA ALA A 79 -1.65 18.90 -3.40
C ALA A 79 -0.45 18.18 -4.04
N VAL A 80 -0.19 18.43 -5.34
CA VAL A 80 0.96 17.83 -6.04
C VAL A 80 2.27 18.49 -5.62
N ASP A 81 2.29 19.82 -5.51
CA ASP A 81 3.46 20.56 -5.03
C ASP A 81 3.85 20.08 -3.61
N ALA A 82 2.85 19.97 -2.73
CA ALA A 82 3.05 19.48 -1.38
C ALA A 82 3.51 18.00 -1.36
N ALA A 83 2.89 17.14 -2.16
CA ALA A 83 3.28 15.72 -2.22
C ALA A 83 4.73 15.54 -2.70
N VAL A 84 5.16 16.30 -3.71
CA VAL A 84 6.54 16.27 -4.20
C VAL A 84 7.51 16.79 -3.14
N ALA A 85 7.16 17.85 -2.43
CA ALA A 85 7.97 18.38 -1.33
C ALA A 85 8.11 17.37 -0.18
N VAL A 86 7.01 16.70 0.22
CA VAL A 86 7.02 15.61 1.21
C VAL A 86 7.91 14.46 0.76
N GLY A 87 7.79 14.03 -0.52
CA GLY A 87 8.61 12.96 -1.05
C GLY A 87 10.12 13.27 -1.01
N PHE A 88 10.53 14.48 -1.37
CA PHE A 88 11.93 14.90 -1.23
C PHE A 88 12.35 15.05 0.24
N ALA A 89 11.48 15.55 1.12
CA ALA A 89 11.77 15.66 2.54
C ALA A 89 11.95 14.29 3.21
N LEU A 90 11.08 13.32 2.91
CA LEU A 90 11.19 11.94 3.42
C LEU A 90 12.47 11.24 2.95
N ALA A 91 12.99 11.56 1.77
CA ALA A 91 14.29 11.05 1.33
C ALA A 91 15.46 11.51 2.25
N VAL A 92 15.25 12.57 3.01
CA VAL A 92 16.21 13.11 3.98
C VAL A 92 15.90 12.62 5.39
N THR A 93 14.66 12.77 5.86
CA THR A 93 14.28 12.56 7.27
C THR A 93 13.87 11.12 7.59
N HIS A 94 13.52 10.35 6.56
CA HIS A 94 13.08 8.95 6.67
C HIS A 94 13.84 8.03 5.70
N PRO A 95 15.22 8.03 5.74
CA PRO A 95 16.06 7.39 4.72
C PRO A 95 15.94 5.87 4.67
N GLN A 96 15.30 5.24 5.66
CA GLN A 96 15.02 3.81 5.69
C GLN A 96 14.01 3.35 4.61
N ALA A 97 13.20 4.29 4.06
CA ALA A 97 12.23 4.00 3.01
C ALA A 97 11.98 5.18 2.06
N GLY A 98 11.94 6.42 2.55
CA GLY A 98 11.95 7.64 1.73
C GLY A 98 13.27 7.74 0.94
N ASN A 99 13.21 8.09 -0.35
CA ASN A 99 14.37 7.86 -1.20
C ASN A 99 14.43 8.73 -2.47
N LEU A 100 15.63 8.80 -3.04
CA LEU A 100 15.89 9.19 -4.42
C LEU A 100 16.37 8.00 -5.27
N GLY A 101 16.98 6.99 -4.64
CA GLY A 101 17.57 5.82 -5.28
C GLY A 101 16.63 4.62 -5.38
N GLY A 102 15.34 4.81 -5.17
CA GLY A 102 14.28 3.82 -5.31
C GLY A 102 13.21 4.23 -6.29
N GLY A 103 11.96 3.78 -6.04
CA GLY A 103 10.83 4.08 -6.89
C GLY A 103 9.49 3.83 -6.21
N GLY A 104 8.41 3.96 -6.97
CA GLY A 104 7.07 3.81 -6.42
C GLY A 104 5.95 4.23 -7.35
N PHE A 105 4.83 4.63 -6.73
CA PHE A 105 3.60 4.97 -7.43
C PHE A 105 2.90 6.14 -6.77
N MET A 106 2.20 6.92 -7.59
CA MET A 106 1.36 8.01 -7.15
C MET A 106 -0.02 7.89 -7.80
N MET A 107 -1.07 7.96 -6.99
CA MET A 107 -2.43 8.20 -7.45
C MET A 107 -2.73 9.68 -7.28
N LEU A 108 -3.29 10.29 -8.29
CA LEU A 108 -3.65 11.70 -8.31
C LEU A 108 -5.10 11.86 -8.79
N ARG A 109 -5.88 12.66 -8.07
CA ARG A 109 -7.18 13.14 -8.51
C ARG A 109 -7.17 14.66 -8.49
N THR A 110 -7.45 15.28 -9.64
CA THR A 110 -7.58 16.73 -9.75
C THR A 110 -8.96 17.19 -9.28
N LYS A 111 -9.08 18.48 -8.95
CA LYS A 111 -10.36 19.13 -8.59
C LYS A 111 -11.44 18.95 -9.65
N ASP A 112 -11.05 18.82 -10.92
CA ASP A 112 -11.97 18.61 -12.05
C ASP A 112 -12.46 17.16 -12.16
N GLY A 113 -12.03 16.28 -11.25
CA GLY A 113 -12.46 14.88 -11.17
C GLY A 113 -11.61 13.90 -11.99
N ASN A 114 -10.60 14.34 -12.70
CA ASN A 114 -9.70 13.45 -13.44
C ASN A 114 -8.83 12.65 -12.46
N VAL A 115 -8.76 11.33 -12.67
CA VAL A 115 -7.92 10.43 -11.87
C VAL A 115 -6.85 9.81 -12.76
N THR A 116 -5.60 9.89 -12.35
CA THR A 116 -4.45 9.29 -13.03
C THR A 116 -3.53 8.58 -12.05
N ALA A 117 -2.73 7.65 -12.55
CA ALA A 117 -1.67 6.98 -11.82
C ALA A 117 -0.31 7.31 -12.45
N ILE A 118 0.69 7.59 -11.66
CA ILE A 118 2.07 7.78 -12.11
C ILE A 118 2.89 6.61 -11.61
N ASP A 119 3.42 5.84 -12.54
CA ASP A 119 4.31 4.70 -12.31
C ASP A 119 5.76 5.16 -12.46
N PHE A 120 6.45 5.20 -11.34
CA PHE A 120 7.89 5.43 -11.26
C PHE A 120 8.62 4.28 -10.57
N ARG A 121 8.08 3.05 -10.76
CA ARG A 121 8.68 1.81 -10.31
C ARG A 121 10.08 1.66 -10.91
N GLU A 122 10.99 1.09 -10.18
CA GLU A 122 12.34 0.77 -10.64
C GLU A 122 12.29 -0.15 -11.86
N MET A 123 13.31 -0.06 -12.71
CA MET A 123 13.45 -0.91 -13.88
C MET A 123 14.71 -1.77 -13.78
N ALA A 124 14.58 -3.03 -14.16
CA ALA A 124 15.76 -3.89 -14.33
C ALA A 124 16.72 -3.30 -15.38
N PRO A 125 18.03 -3.23 -15.11
CA PRO A 125 19.01 -2.79 -16.09
C PRO A 125 19.00 -3.63 -17.37
N GLU A 126 19.45 -3.06 -18.49
CA GLU A 126 19.54 -3.74 -19.80
C GLU A 126 20.27 -5.08 -19.76
N LYS A 127 21.26 -5.20 -18.87
CA LYS A 127 22.08 -6.41 -18.72
C LYS A 127 21.50 -7.45 -17.77
N ALA A 128 20.32 -7.21 -17.19
CA ALA A 128 19.69 -8.17 -16.30
C ALA A 128 19.31 -9.46 -17.05
N THR A 129 19.54 -10.60 -16.44
CA THR A 129 19.24 -11.92 -17.02
C THR A 129 18.32 -12.71 -16.11
N ARG A 130 17.57 -13.66 -16.71
CA ARG A 130 16.56 -14.49 -16.03
C ARG A 130 17.07 -15.14 -14.74
N ASP A 131 18.30 -15.67 -14.77
CA ASP A 131 18.86 -16.53 -13.73
C ASP A 131 19.96 -15.84 -12.90
N MET A 132 20.09 -14.50 -12.99
CA MET A 132 21.17 -13.74 -12.35
C MET A 132 21.23 -13.89 -10.83
N PHE A 133 20.12 -14.24 -10.20
CA PHE A 133 20.01 -14.43 -8.75
C PHE A 133 20.08 -15.90 -8.31
N LEU A 134 20.44 -16.81 -9.21
CA LEU A 134 20.66 -18.21 -8.86
C LEU A 134 22.13 -18.47 -8.43
N ASP A 135 22.31 -19.40 -7.50
CA ASP A 135 23.61 -19.96 -7.18
C ASP A 135 24.08 -21.01 -8.24
N ALA A 136 25.24 -21.56 -8.07
CA ALA A 136 25.79 -22.58 -8.98
C ALA A 136 24.95 -23.89 -9.00
N GLN A 137 24.10 -24.12 -8.03
CA GLN A 137 23.20 -25.26 -7.92
C GLN A 137 21.81 -24.97 -8.45
N GLY A 138 21.56 -23.73 -8.93
CA GLY A 138 20.27 -23.28 -9.43
C GLY A 138 19.24 -22.93 -8.33
N ASN A 139 19.69 -22.66 -7.12
CA ASN A 139 18.83 -22.15 -6.04
C ASN A 139 18.88 -20.63 -5.98
N ALA A 140 17.79 -19.99 -5.50
CA ALA A 140 17.77 -18.55 -5.29
C ALA A 140 18.79 -18.14 -4.22
N ASP A 141 19.60 -17.12 -4.54
CA ASP A 141 20.61 -16.54 -3.66
C ASP A 141 20.17 -15.15 -3.20
N SER A 142 19.58 -15.08 -2.01
CA SER A 142 19.07 -13.84 -1.44
C SER A 142 20.17 -12.80 -1.15
N LYS A 143 21.44 -13.19 -0.99
CA LYS A 143 22.53 -12.21 -0.84
C LYS A 143 22.72 -11.43 -2.13
N LYS A 144 22.60 -12.10 -3.29
CA LYS A 144 22.69 -11.42 -4.58
C LYS A 144 21.53 -10.46 -4.79
N SER A 145 20.30 -10.83 -4.41
CA SER A 145 19.09 -10.03 -4.65
C SER A 145 18.85 -8.94 -3.61
N LEU A 146 19.44 -9.02 -2.40
CA LEU A 146 19.16 -8.08 -1.32
C LEU A 146 20.31 -7.13 -0.98
N THR A 147 21.56 -7.60 -0.95
CA THR A 147 22.68 -6.84 -0.38
C THR A 147 23.85 -6.62 -1.34
N SER A 148 23.79 -7.13 -2.55
CA SER A 148 24.80 -6.88 -3.57
C SER A 148 24.42 -5.70 -4.48
N HIS A 149 25.38 -5.18 -5.26
CA HIS A 149 25.12 -4.16 -6.29
C HIS A 149 24.22 -4.67 -7.43
N LEU A 150 24.02 -6.00 -7.56
CA LEU A 150 23.06 -6.61 -8.49
C LEU A 150 21.61 -6.39 -8.04
N ALA A 151 21.39 -6.12 -6.74
CA ALA A 151 20.07 -5.98 -6.14
C ALA A 151 19.33 -4.72 -6.59
N SER A 152 20.05 -3.72 -7.09
CA SER A 152 19.48 -2.41 -7.41
C SER A 152 18.89 -2.36 -8.82
N GLY A 153 17.61 -1.98 -8.90
CA GLY A 153 16.99 -1.54 -10.14
C GLY A 153 17.25 -0.06 -10.42
N THR A 154 17.13 0.35 -11.68
CA THR A 154 17.27 1.75 -12.10
C THR A 154 16.23 2.62 -11.40
N PRO A 155 16.64 3.64 -10.63
CA PRO A 155 15.74 4.42 -9.77
C PRO A 155 14.72 5.26 -10.54
N GLY A 156 13.52 5.41 -9.97
CA GLY A 156 12.42 6.14 -10.58
C GLY A 156 11.92 7.36 -9.81
N SER A 157 12.22 7.49 -8.51
CA SER A 157 11.59 8.49 -7.64
C SER A 157 11.74 9.93 -8.15
N VAL A 158 12.92 10.33 -8.57
CA VAL A 158 13.15 11.68 -9.11
C VAL A 158 12.34 11.93 -10.38
N ALA A 159 12.27 10.95 -11.30
CA ALA A 159 11.48 11.08 -12.53
C ALA A 159 9.98 11.15 -12.23
N GLY A 160 9.48 10.36 -11.29
CA GLY A 160 8.07 10.38 -10.88
C GLY A 160 7.65 11.70 -10.29
N PHE A 161 8.41 12.20 -9.32
CA PHE A 161 8.12 13.48 -8.66
C PHE A 161 8.22 14.66 -9.64
N THR A 162 9.23 14.70 -10.48
CA THR A 162 9.38 15.78 -11.47
C THR A 162 8.32 15.72 -12.57
N LEU A 163 7.91 14.54 -13.02
CA LEU A 163 6.80 14.37 -13.96
C LEU A 163 5.47 14.86 -13.36
N ALA A 164 5.17 14.47 -12.10
CA ALA A 164 3.97 14.92 -11.40
C ALA A 164 3.94 16.44 -11.27
N LEU A 165 5.05 17.02 -10.80
CA LEU A 165 5.17 18.47 -10.63
C LEU A 165 5.02 19.22 -11.94
N GLN A 166 5.68 18.76 -13.01
CA GLN A 166 5.63 19.39 -14.33
C GLN A 166 4.22 19.41 -14.93
N LYS A 167 3.45 18.33 -14.73
CA LYS A 167 2.12 18.20 -15.33
C LYS A 167 0.99 18.78 -14.49
N TYR A 168 1.10 18.68 -13.19
CA TYR A 168 0.00 18.91 -12.25
C TYR A 168 0.34 19.88 -11.12
N GLY A 169 1.61 20.22 -10.93
CA GLY A 169 2.06 21.20 -9.95
C GLY A 169 1.85 22.64 -10.40
N THR A 170 1.94 23.55 -9.48
CA THR A 170 1.82 25.01 -9.69
C THR A 170 3.07 25.77 -9.26
N MET A 171 3.97 25.13 -8.52
CA MET A 171 5.22 25.71 -8.05
C MET A 171 6.43 25.19 -8.83
N PRO A 172 7.48 26.00 -9.02
CA PRO A 172 8.70 25.53 -9.67
C PRO A 172 9.50 24.58 -8.75
N LEU A 173 10.24 23.65 -9.37
CA LEU A 173 10.95 22.57 -8.69
C LEU A 173 11.94 23.09 -7.62
N ASP A 174 12.67 24.17 -7.89
CA ASP A 174 13.63 24.75 -6.96
C ASP A 174 12.99 25.21 -5.65
N LYS A 175 11.72 25.66 -5.69
CA LYS A 175 10.95 26.03 -4.50
C LYS A 175 10.46 24.82 -3.72
N VAL A 176 9.94 23.83 -4.45
CA VAL A 176 9.37 22.61 -3.86
C VAL A 176 10.43 21.75 -3.17
N ILE A 177 11.64 21.66 -3.72
CA ILE A 177 12.74 20.85 -3.18
C ILE A 177 13.56 21.57 -2.08
N GLN A 178 13.47 22.90 -1.99
CA GLN A 178 14.28 23.70 -1.08
C GLN A 178 14.20 23.29 0.40
N PRO A 179 13.03 22.91 0.95
CA PRO A 179 12.96 22.41 2.34
C PRO A 179 13.82 21.16 2.56
N ALA A 180 13.81 20.22 1.60
CA ALA A 180 14.63 19.00 1.68
C ALA A 180 16.13 19.31 1.64
N ILE A 181 16.54 20.27 0.80
CA ILE A 181 17.94 20.76 0.77
C ILE A 181 18.34 21.32 2.14
N THR A 182 17.48 22.12 2.74
CA THR A 182 17.74 22.72 4.07
C THR A 182 17.87 21.63 5.15
N LEU A 183 16.95 20.67 5.17
CA LEU A 183 16.98 19.54 6.13
C LEU A 183 18.26 18.69 5.97
N ALA A 184 18.71 18.45 4.73
CA ALA A 184 19.90 17.65 4.48
C ALA A 184 21.19 18.42 4.82
N ARG A 185 21.27 19.71 4.43
CA ARG A 185 22.45 20.57 4.61
C ARG A 185 22.64 21.00 6.06
N ASP A 186 21.57 21.49 6.68
CA ASP A 186 21.64 22.06 8.03
C ASP A 186 21.42 20.98 9.09
N GLY A 187 20.94 19.81 8.69
CA GLY A 187 20.67 18.64 9.52
C GLY A 187 19.33 18.70 10.25
N PHE A 188 18.80 17.52 10.56
CA PHE A 188 17.58 17.34 11.32
C PHE A 188 17.83 16.49 12.58
N THR A 189 16.90 16.55 13.52
CA THR A 189 16.96 15.74 14.74
C THR A 189 16.48 14.33 14.44
N VAL A 190 17.31 13.32 14.72
CA VAL A 190 16.97 11.91 14.57
C VAL A 190 15.81 11.57 15.49
N ASN A 191 14.75 11.03 14.93
CA ASN A 191 13.53 10.61 15.62
C ASN A 191 13.63 9.15 16.12
N ASP A 192 12.57 8.64 16.77
CA ASP A 192 12.54 7.29 17.29
C ASP A 192 12.57 6.23 16.18
N ALA A 193 11.79 6.41 15.11
CA ALA A 193 11.70 5.45 14.03
C ALA A 193 13.06 5.23 13.37
N LEU A 194 13.76 6.31 12.99
CA LEU A 194 15.08 6.20 12.39
C LEU A 194 16.11 5.59 13.35
N ALA A 195 16.09 5.98 14.63
CA ALA A 195 17.01 5.44 15.63
C ALA A 195 16.81 3.93 15.85
N ILE A 196 15.55 3.48 15.90
CA ILE A 196 15.19 2.06 16.00
C ILE A 196 15.65 1.30 14.77
N ASP A 197 15.37 1.80 13.57
CA ASP A 197 15.72 1.15 12.32
C ASP A 197 17.22 1.08 12.09
N LEU A 198 17.98 2.13 12.42
CA LEU A 198 19.44 2.09 12.40
C LEU A 198 20.01 1.01 13.31
N LYS A 199 19.43 0.86 14.52
CA LYS A 199 19.86 -0.13 15.50
C LYS A 199 19.44 -1.56 15.13
N THR A 200 18.28 -1.73 14.50
CA THR A 200 17.69 -3.06 14.25
C THR A 200 18.10 -3.62 12.90
N TYR A 201 17.98 -2.83 11.84
CA TYR A 201 18.21 -3.24 10.46
C TYR A 201 19.48 -2.62 9.87
N GLY A 202 19.76 -1.35 10.18
CA GLY A 202 20.91 -0.63 9.66
C GLY A 202 22.25 -1.27 10.05
N VAL A 203 22.35 -1.87 11.21
CA VAL A 203 23.57 -2.55 11.70
C VAL A 203 23.98 -3.74 10.86
N GLU A 204 23.06 -4.36 10.13
CA GLU A 204 23.34 -5.55 9.32
C GLU A 204 23.90 -5.20 7.94
N THR A 205 23.54 -4.03 7.39
CA THR A 205 23.82 -3.68 6.00
C THR A 205 24.73 -2.46 5.85
N LEU A 206 24.39 -1.32 6.48
CA LEU A 206 25.08 -0.04 6.28
C LEU A 206 26.58 -0.05 6.62
N PRO A 207 27.05 -0.70 7.71
CA PRO A 207 28.48 -0.74 8.03
C PRO A 207 29.35 -1.49 7.03
N ASN A 208 28.74 -2.33 6.19
CA ASN A 208 29.45 -3.09 5.16
C ASN A 208 29.92 -2.20 4.00
N HIS A 209 29.37 -0.99 3.89
CA HIS A 209 29.66 -0.01 2.87
C HIS A 209 30.26 1.26 3.51
N PRO A 210 31.55 1.58 3.23
CA PRO A 210 32.25 2.68 3.90
C PRO A 210 31.53 4.03 3.80
N THR A 211 30.96 4.36 2.64
CA THR A 211 30.22 5.61 2.41
C THR A 211 28.94 5.66 3.25
N SER A 212 28.18 4.58 3.29
CA SER A 212 26.96 4.47 4.09
C SER A 212 27.27 4.57 5.58
N LYS A 213 28.31 3.89 6.03
CA LYS A 213 28.78 3.97 7.41
C LYS A 213 29.18 5.39 7.79
N ALA A 214 29.88 6.12 6.91
CA ALA A 214 30.31 7.49 7.17
C ALA A 214 29.13 8.47 7.35
N ILE A 215 27.98 8.18 6.75
CA ILE A 215 26.76 8.99 6.86
C ILE A 215 25.96 8.63 8.12
N PHE A 216 25.73 7.35 8.37
CA PHE A 216 24.76 6.89 9.38
C PHE A 216 25.38 6.43 10.70
N TRP A 217 26.73 6.48 10.82
CA TRP A 217 27.47 6.21 12.06
C TRP A 217 28.25 7.43 12.50
N LYS A 218 28.24 7.66 13.80
CA LYS A 218 29.05 8.70 14.44
C LYS A 218 30.53 8.30 14.48
N GLN A 219 31.40 9.27 14.74
CA GLN A 219 32.85 9.03 14.84
C GLN A 219 33.25 8.06 15.95
N ASP A 220 32.41 7.89 16.99
CA ASP A 220 32.60 6.91 18.06
C ASP A 220 32.24 5.47 17.63
N GLY A 221 31.87 5.25 16.38
CA GLY A 221 31.54 3.95 15.81
C GLY A 221 30.12 3.46 16.14
N LYS A 222 29.25 4.31 16.68
CA LYS A 222 27.85 3.98 16.98
C LYS A 222 26.90 4.58 15.95
N PRO A 223 25.77 3.94 15.67
CA PRO A 223 24.72 4.55 14.85
C PRO A 223 24.17 5.81 15.52
N TYR A 224 23.60 6.70 14.75
CA TYR A 224 22.86 7.83 15.28
C TYR A 224 21.68 7.37 16.14
N GLN A 225 21.39 8.13 17.20
CA GLN A 225 20.35 7.84 18.20
C GLN A 225 19.33 8.98 18.22
N LYS A 226 18.15 8.72 18.80
CA LYS A 226 17.14 9.75 19.05
C LYS A 226 17.75 10.99 19.70
N GLY A 227 17.46 12.15 19.15
CA GLY A 227 17.94 13.43 19.61
C GLY A 227 19.30 13.85 19.04
N ASP A 228 20.05 12.95 18.40
CA ASP A 228 21.27 13.32 17.66
C ASP A 228 20.90 14.17 16.43
N LYS A 229 21.80 15.02 16.01
CA LYS A 229 21.65 15.79 14.76
C LYS A 229 22.35 15.08 13.62
N LEU A 230 21.58 14.65 12.61
CA LEU A 230 22.10 14.04 11.38
C LEU A 230 22.18 15.07 10.27
N VAL A 231 23.39 15.23 9.71
CA VAL A 231 23.69 16.09 8.55
C VAL A 231 24.05 15.21 7.36
N GLN A 232 23.42 15.44 6.22
CA GLN A 232 23.63 14.65 4.99
C GLN A 232 24.16 15.58 3.88
N ALA A 233 25.37 16.11 4.06
CA ALA A 233 25.97 17.12 3.18
C ALA A 233 26.06 16.69 1.70
N ASN A 234 26.35 15.42 1.43
CA ASN A 234 26.42 14.90 0.07
C ASN A 234 25.03 14.80 -0.56
N LEU A 235 24.02 14.37 0.20
CA LEU A 235 22.63 14.37 -0.25
C LEU A 235 22.12 15.79 -0.53
N ALA A 236 22.49 16.77 0.30
CA ALA A 236 22.16 18.18 0.06
C ALA A 236 22.68 18.64 -1.30
N LYS A 237 23.95 18.35 -1.65
CA LYS A 237 24.53 18.68 -2.96
C LYS A 237 23.79 18.01 -4.11
N SER A 238 23.38 16.74 -3.96
CA SER A 238 22.59 16.06 -4.97
C SER A 238 21.22 16.71 -5.16
N LEU A 239 20.54 17.09 -4.07
CA LEU A 239 19.27 17.82 -4.12
C LEU A 239 19.44 19.21 -4.75
N GLU A 240 20.53 19.94 -4.47
CA GLU A 240 20.87 21.24 -5.09
C GLU A 240 21.07 21.10 -6.61
N LEU A 241 21.74 20.04 -7.06
CA LEU A 241 21.89 19.74 -8.49
C LEU A 241 20.54 19.47 -9.14
N ILE A 242 19.67 18.68 -8.51
CA ILE A 242 18.32 18.40 -9.00
C ILE A 242 17.47 19.69 -9.03
N ALA A 243 17.57 20.54 -8.01
CA ALA A 243 16.87 21.82 -7.97
C ALA A 243 17.26 22.73 -9.14
N LYS A 244 18.56 22.74 -9.48
CA LYS A 244 19.12 23.60 -10.52
C LYS A 244 18.87 23.08 -11.93
N ASP A 245 19.17 21.80 -12.18
CA ASP A 245 19.27 21.22 -13.52
C ASP A 245 18.12 20.23 -13.81
N GLY A 246 17.14 20.10 -12.87
CA GLY A 246 16.01 19.19 -12.99
C GLY A 246 16.41 17.71 -12.95
N PRO A 247 15.55 16.83 -13.48
CA PRO A 247 15.80 15.38 -13.48
C PRO A 247 17.04 14.98 -14.28
N ASP A 248 17.51 15.81 -15.20
CA ASP A 248 18.71 15.52 -15.99
C ASP A 248 19.97 15.48 -15.11
N ALA A 249 20.03 16.21 -13.99
CA ALA A 249 21.11 16.10 -13.01
C ALA A 249 21.26 14.66 -12.48
N PHE A 250 20.11 13.98 -12.26
CA PHE A 250 20.06 12.61 -11.75
C PHE A 250 20.28 11.55 -12.83
N TYR A 251 19.68 11.75 -14.01
CA TYR A 251 19.63 10.69 -15.05
C TYR A 251 20.71 10.81 -16.12
N LYS A 252 21.32 11.97 -16.32
CA LYS A 252 22.32 12.25 -17.38
C LYS A 252 23.54 13.01 -16.87
N GLY A 253 23.43 13.66 -15.71
CA GLY A 253 24.45 14.52 -15.13
C GLY A 253 25.36 13.82 -14.12
N PRO A 254 26.01 14.61 -13.23
CA PRO A 254 27.02 14.11 -12.30
C PRO A 254 26.54 13.02 -11.35
N ILE A 255 25.24 12.99 -11.01
CA ILE A 255 24.66 11.93 -10.16
C ILE A 255 24.63 10.61 -10.93
N ALA A 256 24.20 10.61 -12.20
CA ALA A 256 24.23 9.44 -13.06
C ALA A 256 25.65 8.86 -13.22
N ASP A 257 26.64 9.75 -13.35
CA ASP A 257 28.03 9.36 -13.46
C ASP A 257 28.50 8.58 -12.23
N GLN A 258 28.21 9.09 -11.04
CA GLN A 258 28.61 8.47 -9.78
C GLN A 258 27.87 7.13 -9.54
N ILE A 259 26.57 7.07 -9.84
CA ILE A 259 25.79 5.81 -9.71
C ILE A 259 26.38 4.74 -10.64
N ALA A 260 26.61 5.07 -11.90
CA ALA A 260 27.13 4.10 -12.88
C ALA A 260 28.57 3.66 -12.54
N ASP A 261 29.40 4.57 -12.06
CA ASP A 261 30.78 4.26 -11.62
C ASP A 261 30.78 3.34 -10.39
N GLU A 262 29.91 3.58 -9.39
CA GLU A 262 29.75 2.72 -8.22
C GLU A 262 29.34 1.30 -8.64
N MET A 263 28.36 1.19 -9.53
CA MET A 263 27.90 -0.09 -10.05
C MET A 263 29.00 -0.82 -10.85
N ALA A 264 29.71 -0.12 -11.72
CA ALA A 264 30.76 -0.70 -12.54
C ALA A 264 31.94 -1.23 -11.69
N LYS A 265 32.31 -0.51 -10.62
CA LYS A 265 33.41 -0.91 -9.71
C LYS A 265 33.09 -2.15 -8.89
N ASN A 266 31.80 -2.35 -8.55
CA ASN A 266 31.39 -3.35 -7.55
C ASN A 266 30.48 -4.46 -8.16
N GLY A 267 30.44 -4.59 -9.49
CA GLY A 267 29.75 -5.67 -10.18
C GLY A 267 28.22 -5.49 -10.29
N GLY A 268 27.72 -4.28 -10.10
CA GLY A 268 26.33 -3.93 -10.40
C GLY A 268 26.07 -3.79 -11.90
N LEU A 269 24.80 -3.67 -12.29
CA LEU A 269 24.41 -3.66 -13.71
C LEU A 269 23.94 -2.32 -14.24
N ILE A 270 23.56 -1.36 -13.37
CA ILE A 270 23.05 -0.06 -13.79
C ILE A 270 24.15 0.72 -14.52
N THR A 271 23.87 1.13 -15.75
CA THR A 271 24.76 1.93 -16.59
C THR A 271 24.21 3.35 -16.76
N LYS A 272 25.04 4.27 -17.29
CA LYS A 272 24.60 5.60 -17.70
C LYS A 272 23.46 5.54 -18.72
N ALA A 273 23.47 4.54 -19.60
CA ALA A 273 22.40 4.35 -20.59
C ALA A 273 21.09 3.90 -19.93
N ASP A 274 21.13 3.04 -18.90
CA ASP A 274 19.92 2.66 -18.16
C ASP A 274 19.31 3.87 -17.47
N LEU A 275 20.10 4.70 -16.83
CA LEU A 275 19.66 5.95 -16.20
C LEU A 275 19.08 6.92 -17.24
N ALA A 276 19.80 7.23 -18.30
CA ALA A 276 19.36 8.18 -19.33
C ALA A 276 18.08 7.77 -20.07
N ASN A 277 17.82 6.46 -20.17
CA ASN A 277 16.62 5.90 -20.82
C ASN A 277 15.44 5.71 -19.86
N TYR A 278 15.63 5.85 -18.56
CA TYR A 278 14.55 5.70 -17.59
C TYR A 278 13.46 6.77 -17.77
N LYS A 279 12.19 6.36 -17.70
CA LYS A 279 11.03 7.26 -17.76
C LYS A 279 9.95 6.78 -16.77
N ALA A 280 9.44 7.72 -15.98
CA ALA A 280 8.17 7.51 -15.31
C ALA A 280 7.01 7.51 -16.33
N VAL A 281 5.95 6.76 -16.06
CA VAL A 281 4.84 6.53 -17.00
C VAL A 281 3.51 6.89 -16.33
N GLU A 282 2.65 7.61 -17.05
CA GLU A 282 1.25 7.73 -16.65
C GLU A 282 0.47 6.49 -17.07
N ARG A 283 -0.35 5.99 -16.16
CA ARG A 283 -1.20 4.82 -16.38
C ARG A 283 -2.66 5.13 -16.03
N THR A 284 -3.58 4.46 -16.70
CA THR A 284 -4.99 4.49 -16.32
C THR A 284 -5.18 3.69 -15.03
N PRO A 285 -5.76 4.26 -13.97
CA PRO A 285 -6.02 3.56 -12.72
C PRO A 285 -6.90 2.31 -12.89
N VAL A 286 -6.69 1.31 -12.05
CA VAL A 286 -7.72 0.29 -11.83
C VAL A 286 -8.83 0.93 -11.01
N SER A 287 -10.08 0.70 -11.42
CA SER A 287 -11.24 1.22 -10.70
C SER A 287 -12.32 0.17 -10.54
N GLY A 288 -13.09 0.27 -9.47
CA GLY A 288 -14.26 -0.56 -9.20
C GLY A 288 -15.31 0.20 -8.40
N ASP A 289 -16.56 -0.16 -8.61
CA ASP A 289 -17.66 0.28 -7.77
C ASP A 289 -17.80 -0.65 -6.56
N TYR A 290 -17.96 -0.09 -5.37
CA TYR A 290 -18.21 -0.82 -4.14
C TYR A 290 -19.25 -0.08 -3.29
N ARG A 291 -20.45 -0.64 -3.14
CA ARG A 291 -21.55 -0.08 -2.33
C ARG A 291 -21.85 1.40 -2.64
N GLY A 292 -21.74 1.79 -3.91
CA GLY A 292 -21.99 3.16 -4.38
C GLY A 292 -20.79 4.11 -4.24
N TYR A 293 -19.62 3.60 -3.85
CA TYR A 293 -18.36 4.32 -3.88
C TYR A 293 -17.51 3.88 -5.07
N GLN A 294 -16.81 4.81 -5.72
CA GLN A 294 -15.82 4.51 -6.75
C GLN A 294 -14.44 4.40 -6.09
N VAL A 295 -13.82 3.23 -6.18
CA VAL A 295 -12.47 2.97 -5.65
C VAL A 295 -11.49 3.01 -6.80
N TYR A 296 -10.50 3.91 -6.74
CA TYR A 296 -9.39 4.02 -7.69
C TYR A 296 -8.09 3.63 -6.99
N SER A 297 -7.33 2.71 -7.59
CA SER A 297 -6.06 2.29 -7.02
C SER A 297 -5.05 1.95 -8.12
N MET A 298 -3.83 1.64 -7.71
CA MET A 298 -2.69 1.50 -8.63
C MET A 298 -2.86 0.31 -9.59
N PRO A 299 -2.72 0.54 -10.90
CA PRO A 299 -2.70 -0.54 -11.90
C PRO A 299 -1.35 -1.27 -11.91
N PRO A 300 -1.22 -2.39 -12.66
CA PRO A 300 0.09 -3.02 -12.87
C PRO A 300 1.14 -2.02 -13.41
N PRO A 301 2.41 -2.14 -12.97
CA PRO A 301 3.04 -3.29 -12.31
C PRO A 301 2.79 -3.39 -10.81
N SER A 302 1.76 -2.75 -10.26
CA SER A 302 1.24 -3.11 -8.94
C SER A 302 0.05 -4.06 -9.04
N SER A 303 0.01 -5.03 -8.15
CA SER A 303 -1.14 -5.91 -7.96
C SER A 303 -2.24 -5.26 -7.11
N GLY A 304 -1.89 -4.20 -6.39
CA GLY A 304 -2.72 -3.64 -5.33
C GLY A 304 -4.12 -3.26 -5.77
N GLY A 305 -4.25 -2.45 -6.81
CA GLY A 305 -5.55 -2.01 -7.28
C GLY A 305 -6.44 -3.14 -7.79
N ILE A 306 -5.85 -4.11 -8.51
CA ILE A 306 -6.59 -5.28 -9.00
C ILE A 306 -7.18 -6.07 -7.83
N HIS A 307 -6.36 -6.38 -6.80
CA HIS A 307 -6.81 -7.23 -5.70
C HIS A 307 -7.73 -6.51 -4.73
N ILE A 308 -7.52 -5.21 -4.48
CA ILE A 308 -8.49 -4.43 -3.71
C ILE A 308 -9.85 -4.48 -4.39
N VAL A 309 -9.95 -4.19 -5.68
CA VAL A 309 -11.22 -4.23 -6.42
C VAL A 309 -11.77 -5.65 -6.50
N GLN A 310 -10.94 -6.66 -6.74
CA GLN A 310 -11.35 -8.07 -6.77
C GLN A 310 -11.96 -8.51 -5.42
N ILE A 311 -11.26 -8.25 -4.32
CA ILE A 311 -11.73 -8.64 -2.99
C ILE A 311 -13.01 -7.86 -2.63
N LEU A 312 -13.06 -6.55 -2.86
CA LEU A 312 -14.27 -5.75 -2.64
C LEU A 312 -15.46 -6.29 -3.42
N ASN A 313 -15.26 -6.68 -4.69
CA ASN A 313 -16.31 -7.30 -5.51
C ASN A 313 -16.78 -8.66 -4.95
N ILE A 314 -15.87 -9.44 -4.32
CA ILE A 314 -16.27 -10.69 -3.63
C ILE A 314 -17.09 -10.33 -2.39
N LEU A 315 -16.60 -9.39 -1.56
CA LEU A 315 -17.23 -8.98 -0.30
C LEU A 315 -18.59 -8.34 -0.49
N GLU A 316 -18.85 -7.69 -1.63
CA GLU A 316 -20.16 -7.10 -1.95
C GLU A 316 -21.31 -8.13 -1.98
N ASN A 317 -20.99 -9.43 -2.10
CA ASN A 317 -21.99 -10.51 -2.02
C ASN A 317 -22.35 -10.89 -0.57
N PHE A 318 -21.75 -10.26 0.44
CA PHE A 318 -22.00 -10.51 1.86
C PHE A 318 -22.39 -9.21 2.57
N ASP A 319 -23.26 -9.30 3.55
CA ASP A 319 -23.62 -8.15 4.42
C ASP A 319 -22.66 -8.06 5.61
N LEU A 320 -21.46 -7.49 5.37
CA LEU A 320 -20.43 -7.36 6.42
C LEU A 320 -20.90 -6.49 7.60
N HIS A 321 -21.77 -5.52 7.35
CA HIS A 321 -22.34 -4.67 8.39
C HIS A 321 -23.09 -5.50 9.44
N THR A 322 -23.95 -6.42 8.99
CA THR A 322 -24.71 -7.30 9.89
C THR A 322 -23.82 -8.27 10.68
N TYR A 323 -22.73 -8.74 10.09
CA TYR A 323 -21.78 -9.59 10.84
C TYR A 323 -21.00 -8.80 11.90
N GLY A 324 -20.77 -7.51 11.70
CA GLY A 324 -20.08 -6.63 12.61
C GLY A 324 -18.54 -6.74 12.55
N PHE A 325 -17.87 -5.61 12.85
CA PHE A 325 -16.41 -5.54 12.86
C PHE A 325 -15.80 -6.53 13.85
N GLY A 326 -14.75 -7.23 13.43
CA GLY A 326 -13.99 -8.15 14.28
C GLY A 326 -14.73 -9.43 14.68
N SER A 327 -15.92 -9.70 14.13
CA SER A 327 -16.59 -10.98 14.32
C SER A 327 -15.86 -12.09 13.58
N ALA A 328 -15.98 -13.34 14.08
CA ALA A 328 -15.37 -14.50 13.44
C ALA A 328 -15.91 -14.73 12.03
N ASP A 329 -17.18 -14.44 11.79
CA ASP A 329 -17.84 -14.65 10.49
C ASP A 329 -17.36 -13.61 9.46
N ALA A 330 -17.30 -12.33 9.84
CA ALA A 330 -16.76 -11.29 8.96
C ALA A 330 -15.28 -11.55 8.60
N MET A 331 -14.47 -11.89 9.61
CA MET A 331 -13.06 -12.20 9.40
C MET A 331 -12.85 -13.46 8.56
N GLN A 332 -13.71 -14.49 8.73
CA GLN A 332 -13.70 -15.70 7.90
C GLN A 332 -13.97 -15.36 6.44
N ILE A 333 -15.03 -14.60 6.15
CA ILE A 333 -15.39 -14.20 4.78
C ILE A 333 -14.25 -13.42 4.13
N MET A 334 -13.68 -12.44 4.84
CA MET A 334 -12.60 -11.62 4.33
C MET A 334 -11.34 -12.44 4.08
N ALA A 335 -10.95 -13.30 5.02
CA ALA A 335 -9.78 -14.17 4.87
C ALA A 335 -9.91 -15.13 3.67
N GLU A 336 -11.09 -15.71 3.46
CA GLU A 336 -11.34 -16.55 2.28
C GLU A 336 -11.25 -15.74 0.98
N ALA A 337 -11.82 -14.53 0.94
CA ALA A 337 -11.72 -13.65 -0.22
C ALA A 337 -10.25 -13.25 -0.52
N GLU A 338 -9.45 -12.98 0.51
CA GLU A 338 -8.03 -12.72 0.41
C GLU A 338 -7.29 -13.94 -0.18
N LYS A 339 -7.56 -15.17 0.28
CA LYS A 339 -6.93 -16.38 -0.27
C LYS A 339 -7.13 -16.51 -1.77
N TYR A 340 -8.34 -16.28 -2.28
CA TYR A 340 -8.62 -16.34 -3.72
C TYR A 340 -7.85 -15.29 -4.49
N ALA A 341 -7.84 -14.04 -4.01
CA ALA A 341 -7.15 -12.95 -4.66
C ALA A 341 -5.63 -13.19 -4.71
N TYR A 342 -5.03 -13.65 -3.59
CA TYR A 342 -3.61 -13.95 -3.55
C TYR A 342 -3.24 -15.22 -4.33
N ALA A 343 -4.13 -16.20 -4.46
CA ALA A 343 -3.94 -17.31 -5.36
C ALA A 343 -3.91 -16.83 -6.83
N ASP A 344 -4.86 -15.99 -7.25
CA ASP A 344 -4.86 -15.36 -8.57
C ASP A 344 -3.62 -14.51 -8.81
N ARG A 345 -3.23 -13.71 -7.81
CA ARG A 345 -2.03 -12.91 -7.82
C ARG A 345 -0.80 -13.75 -8.12
N SER A 346 -0.75 -14.93 -7.48
CA SER A 346 0.31 -15.89 -7.61
C SER A 346 0.44 -16.49 -9.01
N GLU A 347 -0.41 -16.33 -9.94
CA GLU A 347 -0.38 -16.87 -11.28
C GLU A 347 -0.28 -15.80 -12.39
N TYR A 348 -0.78 -14.53 -12.29
CA TYR A 348 -1.01 -13.65 -13.46
C TYR A 348 -0.36 -12.29 -13.49
N LEU A 349 0.18 -11.79 -12.38
CA LEU A 349 0.60 -10.41 -12.33
C LEU A 349 2.08 -10.22 -12.61
N GLY A 350 2.40 -9.19 -13.34
CA GLY A 350 3.74 -8.78 -13.73
C GLY A 350 3.70 -7.40 -14.40
N ASP A 351 4.79 -7.03 -15.04
CA ASP A 351 4.88 -5.79 -15.79
C ASP A 351 3.98 -5.84 -17.03
N PRO A 352 2.96 -4.96 -17.14
CA PRO A 352 1.98 -4.99 -18.22
C PRO A 352 2.59 -4.63 -19.57
N ASP A 353 3.77 -4.01 -19.60
CA ASP A 353 4.49 -3.68 -20.81
C ASP A 353 5.19 -4.92 -21.41
N PHE A 354 5.29 -6.02 -20.65
CA PHE A 354 5.93 -7.28 -21.05
C PHE A 354 5.02 -8.50 -21.01
N VAL A 355 3.97 -8.48 -20.17
CA VAL A 355 3.04 -9.62 -20.02
C VAL A 355 1.60 -9.14 -20.08
N LYS A 356 0.72 -9.98 -20.65
CA LYS A 356 -0.71 -9.67 -20.70
C LYS A 356 -1.35 -9.97 -19.35
N VAL A 357 -1.60 -8.93 -18.57
CA VAL A 357 -2.33 -9.03 -17.30
C VAL A 357 -3.84 -8.99 -17.56
N PRO A 358 -4.63 -10.02 -17.19
CA PRO A 358 -6.08 -10.08 -17.47
C PRO A 358 -6.90 -9.33 -16.41
N TRP A 359 -6.55 -8.09 -16.13
CA TRP A 359 -7.09 -7.32 -15.00
C TRP A 359 -8.62 -7.08 -15.09
N GLN A 360 -9.19 -6.95 -16.31
CA GLN A 360 -10.63 -6.80 -16.49
C GLN A 360 -11.40 -8.06 -16.05
N ALA A 361 -10.82 -9.23 -16.29
CA ALA A 361 -11.41 -10.50 -15.84
C ALA A 361 -11.36 -10.62 -14.31
N LEU A 362 -10.19 -10.32 -13.73
CA LEU A 362 -9.95 -10.37 -12.28
C LEU A 362 -10.86 -9.41 -11.49
N THR A 363 -11.13 -8.23 -12.02
CA THR A 363 -11.96 -7.22 -11.38
C THR A 363 -13.43 -7.28 -11.78
N SER A 364 -13.85 -8.32 -12.53
CA SER A 364 -15.23 -8.44 -12.95
C SER A 364 -16.14 -8.91 -11.81
N LYS A 365 -17.34 -8.31 -11.71
CA LYS A 365 -18.36 -8.72 -10.73
C LYS A 365 -18.81 -10.18 -10.94
N ALA A 366 -18.81 -10.66 -12.20
CA ALA A 366 -19.19 -12.03 -12.52
C ALA A 366 -18.19 -13.05 -11.95
N TYR A 367 -16.89 -12.80 -12.13
CA TYR A 367 -15.84 -13.63 -11.55
C TYR A 367 -15.88 -13.59 -10.02
N ALA A 368 -15.97 -12.40 -9.44
CA ALA A 368 -16.08 -12.25 -7.99
C ALA A 368 -17.28 -12.99 -7.39
N LYS A 369 -18.43 -12.96 -8.06
CA LYS A 369 -19.61 -13.72 -7.65
C LYS A 369 -19.37 -15.24 -7.67
N SER A 370 -18.64 -15.76 -8.66
CA SER A 370 -18.29 -17.18 -8.73
C SER A 370 -17.34 -17.60 -7.60
N LEU A 371 -16.46 -16.70 -7.15
CA LEU A 371 -15.59 -16.94 -6.00
C LEU A 371 -16.36 -16.83 -4.68
N ALA A 372 -17.24 -15.84 -4.54
CA ALA A 372 -18.09 -15.68 -3.35
C ALA A 372 -18.95 -16.92 -3.06
N GLN A 373 -19.45 -17.58 -4.11
CA GLN A 373 -20.22 -18.84 -3.98
C GLN A 373 -19.40 -20.02 -3.43
N GLN A 374 -18.09 -19.94 -3.42
CA GLN A 374 -17.19 -20.96 -2.89
C GLN A 374 -16.78 -20.69 -1.44
N ILE A 375 -17.13 -19.53 -0.89
CA ILE A 375 -16.82 -19.15 0.49
C ILE A 375 -17.86 -19.77 1.43
N ASP A 376 -17.39 -20.61 2.35
CA ASP A 376 -18.19 -21.13 3.46
C ASP A 376 -17.91 -20.29 4.71
N VAL A 377 -18.92 -19.60 5.22
CA VAL A 377 -18.81 -18.76 6.42
C VAL A 377 -18.43 -19.59 7.66
N ASN A 378 -18.80 -20.88 7.66
CA ASN A 378 -18.60 -21.77 8.80
C ASN A 378 -17.32 -22.61 8.73
N LYS A 379 -16.66 -22.64 7.57
CA LYS A 379 -15.51 -23.54 7.38
C LYS A 379 -14.45 -22.93 6.49
N ALA A 380 -13.24 -22.81 7.01
CA ALA A 380 -12.07 -22.39 6.24
C ALA A 380 -11.70 -23.43 5.19
N ARG A 381 -11.40 -22.98 3.97
CA ARG A 381 -10.86 -23.81 2.91
C ARG A 381 -9.33 -23.83 3.00
N PRO A 382 -8.68 -25.00 3.08
CA PRO A 382 -7.22 -25.07 3.08
C PRO A 382 -6.63 -24.43 1.82
N SER A 383 -5.61 -23.60 1.96
CA SER A 383 -5.01 -22.87 0.83
C SER A 383 -4.51 -23.77 -0.29
N LYS A 384 -4.03 -24.99 0.03
CA LYS A 384 -3.63 -26.01 -0.97
C LYS A 384 -4.75 -26.48 -1.91
N GLU A 385 -6.01 -26.30 -1.50
CA GLU A 385 -7.19 -26.66 -2.28
C GLU A 385 -7.70 -25.49 -3.14
N ILE A 386 -7.24 -24.28 -2.84
CA ILE A 386 -7.51 -23.09 -3.63
C ILE A 386 -6.48 -23.02 -4.74
N LYS A 387 -6.96 -23.07 -5.97
CA LYS A 387 -6.12 -22.89 -7.16
C LYS A 387 -6.33 -21.49 -7.70
N PRO A 388 -5.27 -20.88 -8.25
CA PRO A 388 -5.46 -19.70 -9.07
C PRO A 388 -6.52 -19.96 -10.11
N GLY A 389 -7.40 -19.04 -10.33
CA GLY A 389 -8.38 -19.11 -11.40
C GLY A 389 -7.69 -19.06 -12.76
N ASN A 390 -6.81 -19.98 -13.07
CA ASN A 390 -6.05 -20.11 -14.31
C ASN A 390 -5.39 -18.79 -14.80
N LEU A 391 -4.63 -18.11 -13.97
CA LEU A 391 -4.02 -16.78 -14.19
C LEU A 391 -2.71 -16.57 -13.34
N ALA A 392 -1.47 -16.20 -13.80
CA ALA A 392 -0.14 -16.21 -13.08
C ALA A 392 0.46 -14.91 -12.45
N PRO A 393 1.55 -14.90 -11.68
CA PRO A 393 1.86 -14.35 -10.31
C PRO A 393 2.67 -13.04 -10.14
N TYR A 394 2.99 -12.47 -9.06
CA TYR A 394 3.77 -12.28 -7.82
C TYR A 394 4.15 -10.86 -7.35
N GLU A 395 4.95 -10.67 -6.29
CA GLU A 395 4.90 -9.80 -5.19
C GLU A 395 6.14 -9.39 -4.35
N SER A 396 6.16 -8.31 -3.55
CA SER A 396 7.16 -7.92 -2.55
C SER A 396 6.75 -6.92 -1.45
N ASN A 397 7.64 -6.69 -0.45
CA ASN A 397 7.36 -6.11 0.87
C ASN A 397 8.38 -5.08 1.38
N GLN A 398 8.12 -3.85 1.57
CA GLN A 398 8.62 -2.73 2.38
C GLN A 398 8.45 -1.40 1.63
N THR A 399 7.90 -0.39 2.32
CA THR A 399 7.39 0.77 1.62
C THR A 399 7.13 1.90 2.61
N THR A 400 7.05 3.15 2.16
CA THR A 400 6.44 4.25 2.90
C THR A 400 5.25 4.82 2.14
N HIS A 401 4.30 5.40 2.86
CA HIS A 401 3.11 6.02 2.29
C HIS A 401 2.87 7.41 2.88
N PHE A 402 2.29 8.31 2.07
CA PHE A 402 1.75 9.58 2.52
C PHE A 402 0.57 10.03 1.64
N SER A 403 -0.34 10.81 2.24
CA SER A 403 -1.54 11.37 1.61
C SER A 403 -1.57 12.89 1.75
N VAL A 404 -2.05 13.58 0.73
CA VAL A 404 -2.20 15.04 0.68
C VAL A 404 -3.54 15.41 0.07
N VAL A 405 -4.24 16.37 0.66
CA VAL A 405 -5.43 17.00 0.08
C VAL A 405 -5.29 18.51 0.23
N ASP A 406 -5.57 19.27 -0.83
CA ASP A 406 -5.56 20.73 -0.81
C ASP A 406 -6.98 21.33 -0.71
N LYS A 407 -7.05 22.66 -0.53
CA LYS A 407 -8.30 23.42 -0.40
C LYS A 407 -9.22 23.35 -1.62
N ASP A 408 -8.69 23.03 -2.80
CA ASP A 408 -9.44 22.95 -4.05
C ASP A 408 -9.99 21.54 -4.30
N GLY A 409 -9.63 20.56 -3.45
CA GLY A 409 -10.04 19.16 -3.53
C GLY A 409 -9.16 18.29 -4.42
N ASN A 410 -7.97 18.79 -4.85
CA ASN A 410 -6.98 17.90 -5.43
C ASN A 410 -6.47 16.95 -4.34
N ALA A 411 -6.30 15.68 -4.70
CA ALA A 411 -5.89 14.63 -3.78
C ALA A 411 -4.74 13.80 -4.36
N VAL A 412 -3.75 13.53 -3.54
CA VAL A 412 -2.57 12.73 -3.91
C VAL A 412 -2.30 11.66 -2.85
N ALA A 413 -2.14 10.43 -3.29
CA ALA A 413 -1.68 9.32 -2.48
C ALA A 413 -0.39 8.77 -3.08
N VAL A 414 0.69 8.70 -2.31
CA VAL A 414 2.00 8.24 -2.78
C VAL A 414 2.47 7.09 -1.94
N THR A 415 2.89 6.01 -2.60
CA THR A 415 3.56 4.88 -1.96
C THR A 415 4.86 4.61 -2.71
N TYR A 416 6.01 4.71 -2.04
CA TYR A 416 7.32 4.53 -2.66
C TYR A 416 8.31 3.88 -1.69
N THR A 417 9.43 3.34 -2.19
CA THR A 417 10.25 2.40 -1.44
C THR A 417 11.68 2.30 -1.92
N LEU A 418 12.53 1.72 -1.08
CA LEU A 418 13.83 1.11 -1.44
C LEU A 418 13.75 -0.43 -1.53
N ASN A 419 12.59 -1.03 -1.30
CA ASN A 419 12.22 -2.42 -1.04
C ASN A 419 12.41 -2.79 0.45
N THR A 420 13.59 -3.13 0.91
CA THR A 420 13.83 -3.39 2.35
C THR A 420 14.28 -2.11 3.07
N THR A 421 14.28 -2.14 4.41
CA THR A 421 14.76 -1.04 5.26
C THR A 421 16.21 -0.68 4.89
N PHE A 422 16.46 0.55 4.44
CA PHE A 422 17.69 1.06 3.84
C PHE A 422 18.08 0.41 2.48
N GLY A 423 17.16 -0.29 1.80
CA GLY A 423 17.41 -0.93 0.51
C GLY A 423 18.59 -1.90 0.54
N SER A 424 19.50 -1.78 -0.42
CA SER A 424 20.73 -2.58 -0.47
C SER A 424 21.77 -2.19 0.59
N GLY A 425 21.54 -1.08 1.33
CA GLY A 425 22.52 -0.49 2.24
C GLY A 425 23.64 0.28 1.55
N ILE A 426 23.65 0.35 0.23
CA ILE A 426 24.69 0.97 -0.59
C ILE A 426 24.35 2.43 -0.85
N VAL A 427 25.22 3.35 -0.47
CA VAL A 427 25.19 4.74 -0.95
C VAL A 427 26.07 4.84 -2.20
N ALA A 428 25.51 5.31 -3.31
CA ALA A 428 26.22 5.40 -4.59
C ALA A 428 27.25 6.52 -4.59
N GLY A 429 28.53 6.19 -4.60
CA GLY A 429 29.64 7.15 -4.60
C GLY A 429 29.49 8.20 -3.49
N ASP A 430 29.73 9.47 -3.83
CA ASP A 430 29.58 10.62 -2.91
C ASP A 430 28.22 11.32 -3.06
N THR A 431 27.21 10.67 -3.64
CA THR A 431 25.89 11.29 -3.87
C THR A 431 25.05 11.45 -2.60
N GLY A 432 25.32 10.66 -1.56
CA GLY A 432 24.47 10.54 -0.37
C GLY A 432 23.17 9.74 -0.63
N ILE A 433 22.99 9.17 -1.81
CA ILE A 433 21.77 8.48 -2.23
C ILE A 433 21.87 6.99 -1.93
N LEU A 434 21.01 6.50 -1.05
CA LEU A 434 20.81 5.06 -0.81
C LEU A 434 20.15 4.39 -2.02
N MET A 435 20.69 3.25 -2.44
CA MET A 435 20.20 2.46 -3.57
C MET A 435 19.22 1.40 -3.10
N ASN A 436 18.19 1.20 -3.92
CA ASN A 436 17.19 0.16 -3.70
C ASN A 436 17.77 -1.26 -3.86
N ASN A 437 17.05 -2.24 -3.33
CA ASN A 437 17.24 -3.66 -3.63
C ASN A 437 15.99 -4.28 -4.25
N GLN A 438 15.36 -3.52 -5.17
CA GLN A 438 14.06 -3.81 -5.72
C GLN A 438 14.07 -4.98 -6.72
N MET A 439 15.24 -5.39 -7.18
CA MET A 439 15.37 -6.56 -8.06
C MET A 439 14.96 -7.87 -7.37
N ASP A 440 14.93 -7.89 -6.00
CA ASP A 440 14.41 -9.03 -5.23
C ASP A 440 12.92 -9.27 -5.43
N ASP A 441 12.19 -8.26 -5.90
CA ASP A 441 10.75 -8.35 -6.19
C ASP A 441 10.44 -9.17 -7.44
N PHE A 442 11.42 -9.45 -8.26
CA PHE A 442 11.28 -10.43 -9.32
C PHE A 442 11.29 -11.87 -8.78
N SER A 443 10.63 -12.76 -9.51
CA SER A 443 10.76 -14.20 -9.26
C SER A 443 12.14 -14.68 -9.66
N ALA A 444 13.03 -14.88 -8.68
CA ALA A 444 14.34 -15.44 -8.93
C ALA A 444 14.25 -16.86 -9.51
N LYS A 445 13.29 -17.67 -9.05
CA LYS A 445 12.98 -19.02 -9.54
C LYS A 445 11.49 -19.31 -9.32
N PRO A 446 10.74 -19.82 -10.33
CA PRO A 446 9.35 -20.21 -10.17
C PRO A 446 9.12 -21.16 -8.99
N GLY A 447 8.12 -20.90 -8.17
CA GLY A 447 7.78 -21.72 -7.01
C GLY A 447 8.68 -21.53 -5.78
N THR A 448 9.70 -20.67 -5.84
CA THR A 448 10.55 -20.35 -4.69
C THR A 448 10.09 -19.03 -4.06
N PRO A 449 9.88 -18.98 -2.74
CA PRO A 449 9.50 -17.75 -2.06
C PRO A 449 10.67 -16.74 -2.06
N ASN A 450 10.34 -15.45 -2.21
CA ASN A 450 11.27 -14.34 -1.96
C ASN A 450 11.49 -14.13 -0.45
N VAL A 451 12.22 -13.09 -0.06
CA VAL A 451 12.52 -12.76 1.35
C VAL A 451 11.25 -12.67 2.23
N TYR A 452 10.07 -12.51 1.67
CA TYR A 452 8.80 -12.33 2.36
C TYR A 452 7.86 -13.54 2.30
N GLY A 453 8.33 -14.66 1.79
CA GLY A 453 7.56 -15.89 1.73
C GLY A 453 6.59 -15.98 0.55
N LEU A 454 6.65 -15.03 -0.38
CA LEU A 454 5.80 -15.03 -1.56
C LEU A 454 6.42 -15.83 -2.69
N VAL A 455 5.61 -16.75 -3.19
CA VAL A 455 6.02 -17.70 -4.23
C VAL A 455 5.77 -17.12 -5.64
N GLY A 456 6.76 -17.11 -6.68
CA GLY A 456 6.85 -16.51 -8.00
C GLY A 456 6.87 -17.43 -9.24
N GLY A 457 6.23 -17.01 -10.36
CA GLY A 457 6.27 -17.65 -11.66
C GLY A 457 6.92 -16.81 -12.76
N ASP A 458 6.78 -17.24 -14.00
CA ASP A 458 7.51 -16.67 -15.13
C ASP A 458 7.03 -15.28 -15.56
N ALA A 459 5.77 -14.90 -15.28
CA ALA A 459 5.25 -13.58 -15.63
C ALA A 459 6.05 -12.45 -14.95
N ASN A 460 6.51 -12.68 -13.70
CA ASN A 460 7.37 -11.76 -12.95
C ASN A 460 8.86 -12.16 -12.96
N ALA A 461 9.30 -12.97 -13.91
CA ALA A 461 10.71 -13.32 -14.05
C ALA A 461 11.55 -12.09 -14.37
N VAL A 462 12.81 -12.08 -13.90
CA VAL A 462 13.79 -11.05 -14.26
C VAL A 462 13.94 -10.96 -15.78
N GLY A 463 13.96 -9.75 -16.29
CA GLY A 463 14.23 -9.47 -17.69
C GLY A 463 14.69 -8.02 -17.89
N PRO A 464 15.46 -7.74 -18.96
CA PRO A 464 15.92 -6.39 -19.28
C PRO A 464 14.76 -5.38 -19.34
N LYS A 465 14.92 -4.23 -18.72
CA LYS A 465 13.94 -3.11 -18.72
C LYS A 465 12.57 -3.43 -18.12
N LYS A 466 12.36 -4.62 -17.55
CA LYS A 466 11.13 -4.94 -16.82
C LYS A 466 11.07 -4.21 -15.48
N ARG A 467 9.85 -3.85 -15.07
CA ARG A 467 9.55 -3.41 -13.72
C ARG A 467 9.15 -4.60 -12.87
N PRO A 468 9.71 -4.78 -11.68
CA PRO A 468 9.28 -5.85 -10.78
C PRO A 468 7.86 -5.59 -10.27
N LEU A 469 7.11 -6.67 -10.09
CA LEU A 469 5.75 -6.61 -9.55
C LEU A 469 5.74 -5.99 -8.14
N SER A 470 4.67 -5.27 -7.79
CA SER A 470 4.50 -4.58 -6.50
C SER A 470 3.16 -4.88 -5.86
N SER A 471 3.06 -4.65 -4.53
CA SER A 471 1.79 -4.58 -3.77
C SER A 471 1.43 -3.18 -3.33
N MET A 472 2.20 -2.18 -3.66
CA MET A 472 1.94 -0.79 -3.29
C MET A 472 0.58 -0.33 -3.82
N SER A 473 -0.29 0.12 -2.92
CA SER A 473 -1.70 0.37 -3.18
C SER A 473 -2.12 1.78 -2.76
N PRO A 474 -1.49 2.85 -3.28
CA PRO A 474 -2.05 4.17 -3.07
C PRO A 474 -3.47 4.19 -3.64
N THR A 475 -4.45 4.66 -2.86
CA THR A 475 -5.87 4.52 -3.17
C THR A 475 -6.62 5.81 -2.91
N ILE A 476 -7.52 6.16 -3.82
CA ILE A 476 -8.46 7.27 -3.70
C ILE A 476 -9.86 6.72 -3.87
N VAL A 477 -10.73 6.96 -2.88
CA VAL A 477 -12.14 6.62 -2.94
C VAL A 477 -12.96 7.88 -3.19
N VAL A 478 -13.93 7.77 -4.08
CA VAL A 478 -14.80 8.86 -4.51
C VAL A 478 -16.24 8.50 -4.18
N LYS A 479 -16.99 9.45 -3.63
CA LYS A 479 -18.44 9.36 -3.41
C LYS A 479 -19.11 10.55 -4.05
N ASP A 480 -20.19 10.32 -4.78
CA ASP A 480 -21.00 11.38 -5.44
C ASP A 480 -20.14 12.37 -6.26
N GLY A 481 -19.13 11.84 -6.95
CA GLY A 481 -18.21 12.60 -7.78
C GLY A 481 -17.16 13.43 -7.02
N LYS A 482 -17.08 13.32 -5.69
CA LYS A 482 -16.11 14.03 -4.84
C LYS A 482 -15.13 13.05 -4.18
N THR A 483 -13.89 13.48 -3.97
CA THR A 483 -12.93 12.73 -3.14
C THR A 483 -13.53 12.50 -1.77
N TRP A 484 -13.50 11.26 -1.29
CA TRP A 484 -14.04 10.89 0.02
C TRP A 484 -12.97 10.34 0.96
N LEU A 485 -12.06 9.48 0.47
CA LEU A 485 -10.95 8.93 1.23
C LEU A 485 -9.69 8.88 0.36
N VAL A 486 -8.57 9.30 0.93
CA VAL A 486 -7.22 9.16 0.37
C VAL A 486 -6.41 8.34 1.35
N THR A 487 -5.86 7.20 0.93
CA THR A 487 -5.22 6.24 1.85
C THR A 487 -4.17 5.38 1.15
N GLY A 488 -3.36 4.76 1.96
CA GLY A 488 -2.39 3.74 1.60
C GLY A 488 -1.55 3.37 2.80
N SER A 489 -0.62 2.44 2.62
CA SER A 489 0.19 1.90 3.73
C SER A 489 1.51 1.35 3.21
N PRO A 490 2.59 1.35 4.01
CA PRO A 490 3.68 0.40 3.88
C PRO A 490 3.25 -1.00 4.34
N GLY A 491 4.10 -2.01 4.12
CA GLY A 491 3.91 -3.34 4.73
C GLY A 491 3.99 -4.52 3.77
N GLY A 492 4.47 -4.30 2.54
CA GLY A 492 4.66 -5.33 1.55
C GLY A 492 3.38 -6.06 1.12
N SER A 493 3.33 -7.40 1.11
CA SER A 493 2.11 -8.16 0.78
C SER A 493 0.90 -7.67 1.58
N ARG A 494 1.12 -7.28 2.83
CA ARG A 494 0.11 -6.80 3.74
C ARG A 494 -0.47 -5.42 3.39
N ILE A 495 0.17 -4.66 2.48
CA ILE A 495 -0.35 -3.37 2.01
C ILE A 495 -1.76 -3.53 1.45
N ILE A 496 -1.99 -4.53 0.61
CA ILE A 496 -3.28 -4.78 -0.05
C ILE A 496 -4.39 -4.95 0.98
N THR A 497 -4.17 -5.83 1.95
CA THR A 497 -5.18 -6.14 2.99
C THR A 497 -5.33 -5.01 4.01
N THR A 498 -4.26 -4.26 4.29
CA THR A 498 -4.33 -3.06 5.13
C THR A 498 -5.20 -1.98 4.49
N VAL A 499 -4.95 -1.66 3.22
CA VAL A 499 -5.74 -0.66 2.48
C VAL A 499 -7.17 -1.16 2.25
N LEU A 500 -7.36 -2.45 1.95
CA LEU A 500 -8.67 -3.08 1.88
C LEU A 500 -9.47 -2.86 3.17
N GLN A 501 -8.85 -3.11 4.33
CA GLN A 501 -9.51 -2.93 5.63
C GLN A 501 -9.83 -1.47 5.93
N MET A 502 -9.00 -0.51 5.49
CA MET A 502 -9.38 0.91 5.57
C MET A 502 -10.67 1.21 4.79
N VAL A 503 -10.80 0.68 3.57
CA VAL A 503 -12.00 0.86 2.74
C VAL A 503 -13.22 0.17 3.36
N VAL A 504 -13.08 -1.08 3.80
CA VAL A 504 -14.18 -1.85 4.42
C VAL A 504 -14.59 -1.22 5.75
N ASN A 505 -13.64 -0.86 6.61
CA ASN A 505 -13.93 -0.27 7.92
C ASN A 505 -14.71 1.05 7.80
N THR A 506 -14.35 1.87 6.83
CA THR A 506 -15.02 3.15 6.62
C THR A 506 -16.35 3.02 5.90
N ILE A 507 -16.50 2.09 4.94
CA ILE A 507 -17.72 1.92 4.15
C ILE A 507 -18.72 0.97 4.81
N ASP A 508 -18.30 -0.24 5.22
CA ASP A 508 -19.21 -1.24 5.77
C ASP A 508 -19.51 -1.03 7.25
N TYR A 509 -18.51 -0.61 8.03
CA TYR A 509 -18.68 -0.44 9.47
C TYR A 509 -18.90 1.02 9.90
N GLY A 510 -18.86 1.98 8.97
CA GLY A 510 -19.14 3.40 9.23
C GLY A 510 -18.11 4.07 10.14
N MET A 511 -16.91 3.51 10.27
CA MET A 511 -15.85 4.08 11.12
C MET A 511 -15.35 5.41 10.55
N ASN A 512 -15.07 6.38 11.41
CA ASN A 512 -14.28 7.54 11.02
C ASN A 512 -12.82 7.12 10.70
N VAL A 513 -12.05 8.03 10.08
CA VAL A 513 -10.69 7.70 9.63
C VAL A 513 -9.74 7.32 10.77
N ALA A 514 -9.92 7.89 11.97
CA ALA A 514 -9.10 7.57 13.13
C ALA A 514 -9.45 6.21 13.71
N GLU A 515 -10.73 5.86 13.80
CA GLU A 515 -11.19 4.53 14.21
C GLU A 515 -10.69 3.46 13.25
N ALA A 516 -10.89 3.66 11.95
CA ALA A 516 -10.44 2.73 10.91
C ALA A 516 -8.91 2.51 10.95
N THR A 517 -8.14 3.58 11.20
CA THR A 517 -6.68 3.54 11.34
C THR A 517 -6.24 2.76 12.56
N ASN A 518 -6.92 2.95 13.71
CA ASN A 518 -6.59 2.30 14.97
C ASN A 518 -7.09 0.85 15.08
N ALA A 519 -8.06 0.46 14.28
CA ALA A 519 -8.65 -0.89 14.29
C ALA A 519 -7.59 -1.98 14.13
N PRO A 520 -7.66 -3.09 14.90
CA PRO A 520 -6.74 -4.21 14.74
C PRO A 520 -6.90 -4.85 13.38
N ARG A 521 -5.78 -5.29 12.80
CA ARG A 521 -5.69 -5.81 11.43
C ARG A 521 -5.41 -7.29 11.39
N PHE A 522 -5.84 -7.92 10.29
CA PHE A 522 -5.53 -9.29 9.95
C PHE A 522 -5.14 -9.41 8.48
N HIS A 523 -4.55 -10.55 8.10
CA HIS A 523 -4.03 -10.75 6.76
C HIS A 523 -3.94 -12.24 6.42
N HIS A 524 -4.36 -12.60 5.23
CA HIS A 524 -4.12 -13.90 4.63
C HIS A 524 -3.59 -13.74 3.20
N GLN A 525 -2.45 -14.33 2.90
CA GLN A 525 -1.82 -14.22 1.57
C GLN A 525 -1.80 -15.55 0.80
N TRP A 526 -2.80 -16.43 1.04
CA TRP A 526 -2.92 -17.77 0.46
C TRP A 526 -1.80 -18.70 0.94
N LEU A 527 -0.54 -18.44 0.59
CA LEU A 527 0.64 -19.17 1.10
C LEU A 527 1.63 -18.19 1.76
N PRO A 528 2.17 -18.52 2.94
CA PRO A 528 1.80 -19.69 3.76
C PRO A 528 0.32 -19.68 4.18
N ASP A 529 -0.27 -20.87 4.43
CA ASP A 529 -1.67 -21.01 4.88
C ASP A 529 -1.80 -20.59 6.35
N GLU A 530 -1.82 -19.30 6.58
CA GLU A 530 -1.81 -18.67 7.89
C GLU A 530 -2.68 -17.42 7.90
N LEU A 531 -3.67 -17.37 8.78
CA LEU A 531 -4.39 -16.14 9.11
C LEU A 531 -3.60 -15.39 10.20
N ARG A 532 -2.79 -14.43 9.78
CA ARG A 532 -2.08 -13.53 10.66
C ARG A 532 -3.04 -12.50 11.24
N VAL A 533 -3.03 -12.32 12.55
CA VAL A 533 -3.83 -11.33 13.26
C VAL A 533 -2.97 -10.51 14.21
N GLU A 534 -3.31 -9.23 14.37
CA GLU A 534 -2.72 -8.38 15.40
C GLU A 534 -3.29 -8.68 16.78
N LYS A 535 -2.64 -8.18 17.82
CA LYS A 535 -3.24 -8.08 19.16
C LYS A 535 -4.43 -7.12 19.09
N GLY A 536 -5.47 -7.38 19.90
CA GLY A 536 -6.66 -6.52 20.00
C GLY A 536 -7.95 -7.21 19.58
N PHE A 537 -7.90 -8.30 18.82
CA PHE A 537 -9.09 -9.12 18.58
C PHE A 537 -9.50 -9.91 19.83
N SER A 538 -10.81 -10.10 20.02
CA SER A 538 -11.34 -10.90 21.12
C SER A 538 -10.78 -12.32 21.10
N PRO A 539 -10.35 -12.88 22.26
CA PRO A 539 -9.98 -14.29 22.36
C PRO A 539 -11.08 -15.24 21.86
N ASP A 540 -12.36 -14.88 22.04
CA ASP A 540 -13.49 -15.67 21.57
C ASP A 540 -13.56 -15.66 20.03
N THR A 541 -13.35 -14.53 19.39
CA THR A 541 -13.24 -14.44 17.91
C THR A 541 -12.13 -15.36 17.39
N LEU A 542 -10.93 -15.28 18.01
CA LEU A 542 -9.79 -16.11 17.60
C LEU A 542 -10.02 -17.61 17.83
N LYS A 543 -10.76 -17.98 18.88
CA LYS A 543 -11.18 -19.35 19.15
C LYS A 543 -12.14 -19.85 18.06
N LEU A 544 -13.19 -19.09 17.76
CA LEU A 544 -14.16 -19.42 16.72
C LEU A 544 -13.52 -19.56 15.35
N LEU A 545 -12.57 -18.69 15.00
CA LEU A 545 -11.82 -18.79 13.73
C LEU A 545 -11.02 -20.10 13.63
N ARG A 546 -10.38 -20.54 14.73
CA ARG A 546 -9.69 -21.83 14.79
C ARG A 546 -10.66 -23.00 14.67
N GLU A 547 -11.84 -22.92 15.30
CA GLU A 547 -12.91 -23.91 15.19
C GLU A 547 -13.45 -24.01 13.75
N LYS A 548 -13.48 -22.89 13.01
CA LYS A 548 -13.78 -22.88 11.58
C LYS A 548 -12.65 -23.47 10.70
N GLY A 549 -11.47 -23.71 11.27
CA GLY A 549 -10.32 -24.32 10.59
C GLY A 549 -9.26 -23.31 10.09
N GLN A 550 -9.34 -22.03 10.47
CA GLN A 550 -8.27 -21.07 10.16
C GLN A 550 -7.03 -21.36 11.02
N ASN A 551 -5.86 -21.31 10.40
CA ASN A 551 -4.57 -21.37 11.09
C ASN A 551 -4.21 -19.98 11.63
N VAL A 552 -4.78 -19.62 12.79
CA VAL A 552 -4.67 -18.26 13.35
C VAL A 552 -3.35 -18.09 14.09
N ALA A 553 -2.52 -17.15 13.62
CA ALA A 553 -1.26 -16.72 14.23
C ALA A 553 -1.35 -15.25 14.70
N VAL A 554 -1.24 -15.03 16.01
CA VAL A 554 -1.12 -13.67 16.57
C VAL A 554 0.32 -13.22 16.42
N LYS A 555 0.55 -12.13 15.69
CA LYS A 555 1.87 -11.60 15.38
C LYS A 555 1.96 -10.09 15.64
N GLU A 556 3.13 -9.51 15.36
CA GLU A 556 3.36 -8.06 15.45
C GLU A 556 2.43 -7.26 14.53
N ALA A 557 2.29 -5.99 14.84
CA ALA A 557 1.50 -5.03 14.09
C ALA A 557 1.93 -4.95 12.60
N MET A 558 0.99 -4.61 11.72
CA MET A 558 1.22 -4.59 10.27
C MET A 558 0.69 -3.33 9.62
N GLY A 559 1.49 -2.78 8.72
CA GLY A 559 1.19 -1.54 8.01
C GLY A 559 1.31 -0.30 8.89
N SER A 560 1.20 0.86 8.26
CA SER A 560 1.10 2.18 8.88
C SER A 560 0.33 3.08 7.91
N THR A 561 -0.98 3.21 8.12
CA THR A 561 -1.84 3.96 7.21
C THR A 561 -1.69 5.46 7.43
N GLN A 562 -1.62 6.22 6.34
CA GLN A 562 -1.64 7.68 6.37
C GLN A 562 -2.86 8.12 5.57
N SER A 563 -3.92 8.50 6.25
CA SER A 563 -5.24 8.61 5.61
C SER A 563 -5.92 9.94 5.89
N ILE A 564 -6.63 10.44 4.86
CA ILE A 564 -7.43 11.67 4.93
C ILE A 564 -8.80 11.37 4.36
N MET A 565 -9.87 11.69 5.12
CA MET A 565 -11.26 11.68 4.68
C MET A 565 -11.77 13.09 4.52
N ILE A 566 -12.70 13.29 3.59
CA ILE A 566 -13.44 14.55 3.43
C ILE A 566 -14.84 14.35 4.01
N GLY A 567 -15.19 15.15 5.01
CA GLY A 567 -16.48 15.09 5.66
C GLY A 567 -17.60 15.70 4.81
N PRO A 568 -18.85 15.47 5.22
CA PRO A 568 -20.01 16.06 4.54
C PRO A 568 -20.05 17.59 4.63
N ASP A 569 -19.38 18.17 5.62
CA ASP A 569 -19.18 19.61 5.80
C ASP A 569 -18.07 20.19 4.89
N GLY A 570 -17.36 19.33 4.15
CA GLY A 570 -16.23 19.69 3.31
C GLY A 570 -14.91 19.83 4.07
N ALA A 571 -14.91 19.68 5.40
CA ALA A 571 -13.68 19.68 6.18
C ALA A 571 -12.87 18.40 5.96
N LEU A 572 -11.57 18.50 6.17
CA LEU A 572 -10.62 17.40 6.06
C LEU A 572 -10.42 16.76 7.44
N TYR A 573 -10.51 15.46 7.49
CA TYR A 573 -10.32 14.65 8.68
C TYR A 573 -9.21 13.64 8.42
N GLY A 574 -8.13 13.66 9.19
CA GLY A 574 -6.98 12.81 8.95
C GLY A 574 -6.51 12.06 10.18
N ALA A 575 -5.86 10.94 9.95
CA ALA A 575 -5.25 10.15 10.99
C ALA A 575 -3.92 9.55 10.53
N SER A 576 -2.92 9.66 11.41
CA SER A 576 -1.67 8.91 11.35
C SER A 576 -1.78 7.63 12.15
N ASP A 577 -1.04 6.61 11.75
CA ASP A 577 -1.16 5.27 12.30
C ASP A 577 -0.32 5.12 13.59
N PRO A 578 -0.92 4.74 14.72
CA PRO A 578 -0.20 4.58 15.98
C PRO A 578 0.83 3.43 15.98
N ARG A 579 0.90 2.64 14.89
CA ARG A 579 1.90 1.58 14.70
C ARG A 579 3.27 2.14 14.31
N SER A 580 3.32 3.37 13.84
CA SER A 580 4.55 4.15 13.69
C SER A 580 4.65 5.17 14.82
N VAL A 581 5.86 5.53 15.23
CA VAL A 581 6.07 6.35 16.44
C VAL A 581 6.28 7.84 16.15
N ASP A 582 6.54 8.20 14.88
CA ASP A 582 6.87 9.57 14.47
C ASP A 582 5.95 10.11 13.37
N ASP A 583 4.86 9.41 13.12
CA ASP A 583 3.83 9.80 12.17
C ASP A 583 3.17 11.11 12.59
N LEU A 584 2.82 11.93 11.61
CA LEU A 584 2.04 13.14 11.84
C LEU A 584 0.98 13.33 10.77
N THR A 585 -0.22 13.69 11.22
CA THR A 585 -1.26 14.30 10.39
C THR A 585 -1.43 15.74 10.82
N ALA A 586 -1.28 16.67 9.90
CA ALA A 586 -1.44 18.09 10.15
C ALA A 586 -2.13 18.79 8.98
N GLY A 587 -2.87 19.86 9.30
CA GLY A 587 -3.56 20.67 8.33
C GLY A 587 -3.77 22.11 8.84
N TYR A 588 -4.55 22.91 8.10
CA TYR A 588 -4.85 24.32 8.47
C TYR A 588 -6.22 24.76 7.94
#